data_b5445b5900fe712d18dbf58913ee138d
#
_entry.id   b5445b5900fe712d18dbf58913ee138d
#
_cell.length_a   1.000
_cell.length_b   1.000
_cell.length_c   1.000
_cell.angle_alpha   90.00
_cell.angle_beta   90.00
_cell.angle_gamma   90.00
#
_symmetry.space_group_name_H-M   'P 1'
#
loop_
_entity.id
_entity.type
_entity.pdbx_description
1 polymer ?
#
loop_
_entity_poly.entity_id
_entity_poly.type
_entity_poly.pdbx_seq_one_letter_code
_entity_poly.pdbx_strand_id
1 'polypeptide(L)'
;MARRSEIEAALRRLAPKIPPHEFSAVVDHALDSAGLRTASPENAAWLSLVSYLRHAFTDYEELLTQGYDRDSARFFVADEMRAMLEQWGVQRKLGTDD
;
A
#
# COMPACT_ATOMS: atom_id res chain seq x y z
N MET A 1 -11.05 -16.09 -10.27
CA MET A 1 -11.39 -15.32 -11.46
C MET A 1 -10.28 -14.35 -11.82
N ALA A 2 -10.41 -13.70 -12.96
CA ALA A 2 -9.38 -12.83 -13.52
C ALA A 2 -8.94 -11.70 -12.57
N ARG A 3 -9.87 -11.17 -11.76
CA ARG A 3 -9.58 -10.04 -10.89
C ARG A 3 -8.39 -10.30 -9.95
N ARG A 4 -8.42 -11.43 -9.23
CA ARG A 4 -7.31 -11.77 -8.33
C ARG A 4 -6.00 -11.93 -9.12
N SER A 5 -6.04 -12.66 -10.20
CA SER A 5 -4.85 -12.89 -11.03
C SER A 5 -4.28 -11.59 -11.58
N GLU A 6 -5.15 -10.68 -11.97
CA GLU A 6 -4.74 -9.39 -12.51
C GLU A 6 -4.06 -8.53 -11.45
N ILE A 7 -4.63 -8.52 -10.24
CA ILE A 7 -4.03 -7.75 -9.14
C ILE A 7 -2.71 -8.38 -8.73
N GLU A 8 -2.64 -9.70 -8.66
CA GLU A 8 -1.39 -10.39 -8.34
C GLU A 8 -0.29 -10.06 -9.35
N ALA A 9 -0.62 -10.10 -10.63
CA ALA A 9 0.34 -9.78 -11.68
C ALA A 9 0.80 -8.31 -11.58
N ALA A 10 -0.14 -7.41 -11.33
CA ALA A 10 0.18 -5.99 -11.18
C ALA A 10 1.10 -5.77 -9.97
N LEU A 11 0.81 -6.44 -8.86
CA LEU A 11 1.62 -6.30 -7.66
C LEU A 11 3.03 -6.88 -7.84
N ARG A 12 3.17 -8.00 -8.57
CA ARG A 12 4.49 -8.55 -8.87
C ARG A 12 5.34 -7.59 -9.69
N ARG A 13 4.72 -6.90 -10.64
CA ARG A 13 5.41 -5.88 -11.44
C ARG A 13 5.77 -4.67 -10.60
N LEU A 14 4.87 -4.25 -9.74
CA LEU A 14 5.04 -3.05 -8.91
C LEU A 14 6.10 -3.25 -7.83
N ALA A 15 6.04 -4.38 -7.12
CA ALA A 15 6.88 -4.65 -5.96
C ALA A 15 7.53 -6.03 -6.11
N PRO A 16 8.53 -6.16 -6.99
CA PRO A 16 9.11 -7.47 -7.31
C PRO A 16 9.81 -8.15 -6.14
N LYS A 17 10.15 -7.41 -5.10
CA LYS A 17 10.86 -7.97 -3.93
C LYS A 17 9.98 -8.06 -2.70
N ILE A 18 8.68 -7.86 -2.83
CA ILE A 18 7.77 -7.96 -1.69
C ILE A 18 7.78 -9.39 -1.13
N PRO A 19 7.87 -9.55 0.22
CA PRO A 19 7.83 -10.89 0.81
C PRO A 19 6.47 -11.57 0.56
N PRO A 20 6.45 -12.92 0.49
CA PRO A 20 5.20 -13.64 0.18
C PRO A 20 4.04 -13.35 1.14
N HIS A 21 4.31 -13.22 2.43
CA HIS A 21 3.26 -12.93 3.40
C HIS A 21 2.61 -11.57 3.12
N GLU A 22 3.42 -10.56 2.87
CA GLU A 22 2.94 -9.21 2.57
C GLU A 22 2.24 -9.17 1.22
N PHE A 23 2.77 -9.91 0.24
CA PHE A 23 2.13 -10.03 -1.07
C PHE A 23 0.68 -10.50 -0.93
N SER A 24 0.48 -11.59 -0.20
CA SER A 24 -0.86 -12.14 0.00
C SER A 24 -1.77 -11.18 0.74
N ALA A 25 -1.25 -10.52 1.78
CA ALA A 25 -2.03 -9.56 2.56
C ALA A 25 -2.48 -8.38 1.71
N VAL A 26 -1.60 -7.85 0.86
CA VAL A 26 -1.93 -6.73 -0.02
C VAL A 26 -2.99 -7.12 -1.04
N VAL A 27 -2.86 -8.31 -1.64
CA VAL A 27 -3.86 -8.80 -2.60
C VAL A 27 -5.21 -8.97 -1.93
N ASP A 28 -5.25 -9.59 -0.76
CA ASP A 28 -6.50 -9.80 -0.02
C ASP A 28 -7.15 -8.46 0.34
N HIS A 29 -6.36 -7.50 0.80
CA HIS A 29 -6.88 -6.17 1.11
C HIS A 29 -7.48 -5.51 -0.13
N ALA A 30 -6.80 -5.61 -1.27
CA ALA A 30 -7.31 -5.03 -2.51
C ALA A 30 -8.65 -5.62 -2.92
N LEU A 31 -8.81 -6.93 -2.75
CA LEU A 31 -10.05 -7.62 -3.11
C LEU A 31 -11.19 -7.31 -2.14
N ASP A 32 -10.87 -7.13 -0.86
CA ASP A 32 -11.87 -6.89 0.18
C ASP A 32 -12.31 -5.43 0.25
N SER A 33 -11.57 -4.52 -0.34
CA SER A 33 -11.87 -3.09 -0.25
C SER A 33 -12.96 -2.69 -1.23
N ALA A 34 -14.09 -2.25 -0.71
CA ALA A 34 -15.19 -1.75 -1.54
C ALA A 34 -14.75 -0.54 -2.37
N GLY A 35 -13.90 0.31 -1.79
CA GLY A 35 -13.43 1.51 -2.47
C GLY A 35 -12.52 1.23 -3.66
N LEU A 36 -11.94 0.03 -3.75
CA LEU A 36 -11.05 -0.35 -4.85
C LEU A 36 -11.73 -1.23 -5.89
N ARG A 37 -13.02 -1.52 -5.72
CA ARG A 37 -13.74 -2.46 -6.58
C ARG A 37 -13.70 -2.09 -8.05
N THR A 38 -13.75 -0.80 -8.36
CA THR A 38 -13.77 -0.31 -9.74
C THR A 38 -12.42 0.21 -10.21
N ALA A 39 -11.39 0.15 -9.37
CA ALA A 39 -10.05 0.58 -9.76
C ALA A 39 -9.44 -0.43 -10.72
N SER A 40 -8.55 0.04 -11.60
CA SER A 40 -7.77 -0.87 -12.44
C SER A 40 -6.91 -1.78 -11.55
N PRO A 41 -6.49 -2.94 -12.06
CA PRO A 41 -5.59 -3.81 -11.26
C PRO A 41 -4.34 -3.08 -10.78
N GLU A 42 -3.76 -2.23 -11.61
CA GLU A 42 -2.56 -1.47 -11.26
C GLU A 42 -2.84 -0.47 -10.13
N ASN A 43 -3.95 0.26 -10.22
CA ASN A 43 -4.32 1.21 -9.20
C ASN A 43 -4.74 0.49 -7.91
N ALA A 44 -5.46 -0.61 -8.03
CA ALA A 44 -5.84 -1.38 -6.85
C ALA A 44 -4.61 -1.91 -6.12
N ALA A 45 -3.63 -2.43 -6.86
CA ALA A 45 -2.38 -2.91 -6.27
C ALA A 45 -1.63 -1.78 -5.55
N TRP A 46 -1.50 -0.63 -6.22
CA TRP A 46 -0.78 0.49 -5.64
C TRP A 46 -1.47 1.04 -4.38
N LEU A 47 -2.76 1.32 -4.47
CA LEU A 47 -3.49 1.90 -3.35
C LEU A 47 -3.56 0.94 -2.16
N SER A 48 -3.72 -0.35 -2.45
CA SER A 48 -3.71 -1.38 -1.40
C SER A 48 -2.34 -1.50 -0.74
N LEU A 49 -1.27 -1.48 -1.53
CA LEU A 49 0.10 -1.55 -1.02
C LEU A 49 0.39 -0.37 -0.11
N VAL A 50 0.07 0.84 -0.54
CA VAL A 50 0.31 2.05 0.24
C VAL A 50 -0.46 2.00 1.55
N SER A 51 -1.74 1.64 1.50
CA SER A 51 -2.58 1.53 2.69
C SER A 51 -2.03 0.47 3.65
N TYR A 52 -1.66 -0.69 3.13
CA TYR A 52 -1.11 -1.77 3.95
C TYR A 52 0.16 -1.34 4.67
N LEU A 53 1.09 -0.71 3.94
CA LEU A 53 2.33 -0.22 4.55
C LEU A 53 2.06 0.78 5.65
N ARG A 54 1.16 1.73 5.39
CA ARG A 54 0.86 2.78 6.35
C ARG A 54 0.33 2.21 7.65
N HIS A 55 -0.60 1.27 7.58
CA HIS A 55 -1.27 0.75 8.77
C HIS A 55 -0.47 -0.38 9.44
N ALA A 56 0.26 -1.19 8.68
CA ALA A 56 0.93 -2.36 9.25
C ALA A 56 2.38 -2.10 9.65
N PHE A 57 3.05 -1.14 9.00
CA PHE A 57 4.49 -0.95 9.19
C PHE A 57 4.90 0.42 9.72
N THR A 58 3.93 1.27 10.07
CA THR A 58 4.23 2.59 10.62
C THR A 58 3.35 2.87 11.83
N ASP A 59 3.68 3.96 12.54
CA ASP A 59 2.92 4.43 13.68
C ASP A 59 1.75 5.33 13.30
N TYR A 60 1.28 5.25 12.05
CA TYR A 60 0.26 6.15 11.53
C TYR A 60 -0.99 6.20 12.42
N GLU A 61 -1.54 5.03 12.77
CA GLU A 61 -2.75 4.99 13.57
C GLU A 61 -2.53 5.53 14.98
N GLU A 62 -1.36 5.27 15.56
CA GLU A 62 -1.01 5.80 16.87
C GLU A 62 -0.91 7.32 16.83
N LEU A 63 -0.35 7.88 15.76
CA LEU A 63 -0.28 9.33 15.61
C LEU A 63 -1.67 9.96 15.55
N LEU A 64 -2.60 9.32 14.85
CA LEU A 64 -3.98 9.79 14.82
C LEU A 64 -4.61 9.77 16.21
N THR A 65 -4.35 8.72 16.99
CA THR A 65 -4.83 8.60 18.35
C THR A 65 -4.28 9.71 19.24
N GLN A 66 -3.05 10.15 18.98
CA GLN A 66 -2.39 11.22 19.73
C GLN A 66 -2.89 12.61 19.34
N GLY A 67 -3.77 12.71 18.34
CA GLY A 67 -4.38 13.97 17.96
C GLY A 67 -3.83 14.60 16.69
N TYR A 68 -2.87 13.97 16.03
CA TYR A 68 -2.40 14.48 14.74
C TYR A 68 -3.48 14.26 13.69
N ASP A 69 -3.64 15.21 12.76
CA ASP A 69 -4.55 15.02 11.65
C ASP A 69 -3.93 14.10 10.60
N ARG A 70 -4.73 13.70 9.61
CA ARG A 70 -4.29 12.76 8.59
C ARG A 70 -3.07 13.24 7.82
N ASP A 71 -3.08 14.50 7.42
CA ASP A 71 -1.98 15.04 6.62
C ASP A 71 -0.68 15.05 7.40
N SER A 72 -0.74 15.47 8.65
CA SER A 72 0.44 15.48 9.53
C SER A 72 0.95 14.07 9.79
N ALA A 73 0.04 13.14 10.11
CA ALA A 73 0.43 11.76 10.37
C ALA A 73 1.06 11.12 9.12
N ARG A 74 0.50 11.36 7.93
CA ARG A 74 1.07 10.88 6.68
C ARG A 74 2.46 11.44 6.42
N PHE A 75 2.63 12.72 6.72
CA PHE A 75 3.94 13.36 6.56
C PHE A 75 4.99 12.71 7.44
N PHE A 76 4.64 12.43 8.69
CA PHE A 76 5.60 11.87 9.64
C PHE A 76 6.03 10.45 9.28
N VAL A 77 5.18 9.67 8.64
CA VAL A 77 5.51 8.28 8.30
C VAL A 77 5.98 8.11 6.86
N ALA A 78 6.02 9.17 6.07
CA ALA A 78 6.31 9.07 4.65
C ALA A 78 7.70 8.51 4.36
N ASP A 79 8.71 8.91 5.13
CA ASP A 79 10.08 8.44 4.91
C ASP A 79 10.21 6.95 5.20
N GLU A 80 9.55 6.47 6.27
CA GLU A 80 9.53 5.03 6.57
C GLU A 80 8.89 4.26 5.43
N MET A 81 7.77 4.77 4.90
CA MET A 81 7.09 4.12 3.80
C MET A 81 7.96 4.10 2.54
N ARG A 82 8.64 5.21 2.24
CA ARG A 82 9.54 5.26 1.08
C ARG A 82 10.67 4.25 1.19
N ALA A 83 11.23 4.09 2.40
CA ALA A 83 12.28 3.10 2.63
C ALA A 83 11.77 1.68 2.38
N MET A 84 10.57 1.35 2.85
CA MET A 84 9.98 0.03 2.61
C MET A 84 9.67 -0.21 1.15
N LEU A 85 9.12 0.78 0.47
CA LEU A 85 8.84 0.68 -0.95
C LEU A 85 10.12 0.41 -1.74
N GLU A 86 11.20 1.12 -1.41
CA GLU A 86 12.48 0.89 -2.05
C GLU A 86 12.98 -0.52 -1.79
N GLN A 87 12.88 -0.99 -0.55
CA GLN A 87 13.31 -2.34 -0.18
C GLN A 87 12.55 -3.41 -0.95
N TRP A 88 11.26 -3.16 -1.24
CA TRP A 88 10.45 -4.11 -2.00
C TRP A 88 10.56 -3.93 -3.51
N GLY A 89 11.46 -3.08 -3.96
CA GLY A 89 11.75 -2.90 -5.38
C GLY A 89 10.78 -1.99 -6.11
N VAL A 90 10.01 -1.18 -5.38
CA VAL A 90 9.01 -0.29 -5.97
C VAL A 90 9.71 0.96 -6.51
N GLN A 91 9.50 1.26 -7.79
CA GLN A 91 10.06 2.45 -8.42
C GLN A 91 9.08 3.62 -8.43
N ARG A 92 7.79 3.36 -8.28
CA ARG A 92 6.79 4.41 -8.24
C ARG A 92 6.97 5.25 -6.97
N LYS A 93 6.92 6.57 -7.13
CA LYS A 93 7.13 7.49 -6.01
C LYS A 93 5.85 7.68 -5.20
N LEU A 94 6.01 7.70 -3.88
CA LEU A 94 4.91 8.05 -2.98
C LEU A 94 4.63 9.54 -3.09
N GLY A 95 3.41 9.89 -3.50
CA GLY A 95 3.00 11.27 -3.62
C GLY A 95 2.36 11.78 -2.33
N THR A 96 2.09 13.09 -2.29
CA THR A 96 1.47 13.70 -1.11
C THR A 96 0.02 13.27 -0.92
N ASP A 97 -0.63 12.83 -2.00
CA ASP A 97 -2.03 12.38 -1.97
C ASP A 97 -2.17 10.88 -1.72
N ASP A 98 -1.08 10.16 -1.67
CA ASP A 98 -1.13 8.70 -1.49
C ASP A 98 -1.31 8.25 -0.03
#